data_0c7d2574f2a5d2c6268d863c5560524b
#
_entry.id   0c7d2574f2a5d2c6268d863c5560524b
#
_cell.length_a   1.000
_cell.length_b   1.000
_cell.length_c   1.000
_cell.angle_alpha   90.00
_cell.angle_beta   90.00
_cell.angle_gamma   90.00
#
_symmetry.space_group_name_H-M   'P 1'
#
loop_
_entity.id
_entity.type
_entity.pdbx_description
1 polymer ?
#
loop_
_entity_poly.entity_id
_entity_poly.type
_entity_poly.pdbx_seq_one_letter_code
_entity_poly.pdbx_strand_id
1 'polypeptide(L)'
;MPSPASRWPALAVSSALPSTDPARAGAVLFVVQCLPCHKLNGAGASDVGPDLNLPQNPTEYLTPQGLHDVIRDPRAVRAWPAMAMPPFPPDHLSDQEIGLVIAYLKHMAGKKH
;
A
#
# COMPACT_ATOMS: atom_id res chain seq x y z
N MET A 1 -16.59 -6.83 13.02
CA MET A 1 -15.22 -7.39 13.02
C MET A 1 -14.22 -6.29 12.76
N PRO A 2 -13.15 -6.21 13.54
CA PRO A 2 -12.11 -5.26 13.24
C PRO A 2 -11.41 -5.60 11.92
N SER A 3 -10.92 -4.57 11.22
CA SER A 3 -10.10 -4.75 10.02
C SER A 3 -8.83 -5.52 10.37
N PRO A 4 -8.30 -6.38 9.47
CA PRO A 4 -6.99 -7.00 9.67
C PRO A 4 -5.88 -6.00 10.03
N ALA A 5 -5.92 -4.80 9.45
CA ALA A 5 -4.95 -3.75 9.73
C ALA A 5 -4.98 -3.27 11.18
N SER A 6 -6.12 -3.40 11.90
CA SER A 6 -6.23 -2.96 13.29
C SER A 6 -5.45 -3.83 14.27
N ARG A 7 -5.01 -5.03 13.85
CA ARG A 7 -4.12 -5.88 14.66
C ARG A 7 -2.69 -5.35 14.71
N TRP A 8 -2.37 -4.41 13.85
CA TRP A 8 -1.06 -3.81 13.73
C TRP A 8 -1.20 -2.32 13.95
N PRO A 9 -1.01 -1.81 15.17
CA PRO A 9 -1.21 -0.38 15.46
C PRO A 9 -0.49 0.55 14.48
N ALA A 10 0.71 0.14 14.02
CA ALA A 10 1.48 0.95 13.06
C ALA A 10 0.81 1.04 11.69
N LEU A 11 -0.11 0.13 11.37
CA LEU A 11 -0.84 0.09 10.10
C LEU A 11 -2.23 0.73 10.19
N ALA A 12 -2.69 1.05 11.39
CA ALA A 12 -4.05 1.53 11.58
C ALA A 12 -4.23 2.95 11.04
N VAL A 13 -5.36 3.16 10.35
CA VAL A 13 -5.76 4.52 9.96
C VAL A 13 -6.24 5.31 11.17
N SER A 14 -6.32 6.65 11.02
CA SER A 14 -6.86 7.49 12.09
C SER A 14 -8.28 7.07 12.44
N SER A 15 -8.58 6.97 13.74
CA SER A 15 -9.93 6.68 14.22
C SER A 15 -10.92 7.79 13.87
N ALA A 16 -10.43 8.99 13.56
CA ALA A 16 -11.26 10.13 13.18
C ALA A 16 -11.79 10.03 11.74
N LEU A 17 -11.24 9.13 10.90
CA LEU A 17 -11.73 8.96 9.53
C LEU A 17 -13.15 8.39 9.54
N PRO A 18 -14.04 8.92 8.66
CA PRO A 18 -15.36 8.31 8.46
C PRO A 18 -15.23 6.84 8.03
N SER A 19 -16.24 6.05 8.36
CA SER A 19 -16.26 4.63 7.96
C SER A 19 -16.26 4.44 6.44
N THR A 20 -16.68 5.45 5.69
CA THR A 20 -16.74 5.43 4.23
C THR A 20 -15.47 5.97 3.57
N ASP A 21 -14.48 6.42 4.34
CA ASP A 21 -13.26 6.95 3.76
C ASP A 21 -12.52 5.86 2.99
N PRO A 22 -12.06 6.14 1.74
CA PRO A 22 -11.36 5.16 0.91
C PRO A 22 -10.13 4.53 1.60
N ALA A 23 -9.46 5.27 2.48
CA ALA A 23 -8.27 4.75 3.16
C ALA A 23 -8.59 3.54 4.05
N ARG A 24 -9.82 3.43 4.58
CA ARG A 24 -10.19 2.27 5.41
C ARG A 24 -10.26 0.99 4.59
N ALA A 25 -10.92 1.04 3.43
CA ALA A 25 -10.95 -0.11 2.52
C ALA A 25 -9.56 -0.40 1.97
N GLY A 26 -8.79 0.64 1.68
CA GLY A 26 -7.41 0.50 1.22
C GLY A 26 -6.51 -0.20 2.24
N ALA A 27 -6.74 0.04 3.54
CA ALA A 27 -5.97 -0.64 4.59
C ALA A 27 -6.16 -2.16 4.54
N VAL A 28 -7.39 -2.63 4.32
CA VAL A 28 -7.68 -4.06 4.21
C VAL A 28 -6.97 -4.65 2.99
N LEU A 29 -7.08 -3.98 1.85
CA LEU A 29 -6.43 -4.43 0.62
C LEU A 29 -4.91 -4.45 0.76
N PHE A 30 -4.33 -3.44 1.42
CA PHE A 30 -2.90 -3.39 1.66
C PHE A 30 -2.42 -4.61 2.45
N VAL A 31 -3.10 -4.94 3.53
CA VAL A 31 -2.72 -6.10 4.37
C VAL A 31 -2.75 -7.40 3.56
N VAL A 32 -3.75 -7.56 2.70
CA VAL A 32 -3.91 -8.78 1.91
C VAL A 32 -2.93 -8.84 0.74
N GLN A 33 -2.75 -7.73 0.02
CA GLN A 33 -2.04 -7.73 -1.26
C GLN A 33 -0.59 -7.25 -1.18
N CYS A 34 -0.27 -6.37 -0.25
CA CYS A 34 1.03 -5.70 -0.20
C CYS A 34 1.89 -6.12 0.98
N LEU A 35 1.30 -6.32 2.14
CA LEU A 35 2.03 -6.69 3.35
C LEU A 35 2.81 -8.01 3.24
N PRO A 36 2.39 -9.00 2.43
CA PRO A 36 3.22 -10.19 2.24
C PRO A 36 4.65 -9.91 1.77
N CYS A 37 4.87 -8.78 1.09
CA CYS A 37 6.20 -8.41 0.58
C CYS A 37 6.73 -7.09 1.11
N HIS A 38 5.87 -6.22 1.63
CA HIS A 38 6.24 -4.87 2.09
C HIS A 38 5.92 -4.67 3.56
N LYS A 39 6.77 -3.88 4.22
CA LYS A 39 6.44 -3.33 5.54
C LYS A 39 5.83 -1.95 5.39
N LEU A 40 5.19 -1.49 6.45
CA LEU A 40 4.74 -0.10 6.55
C LEU A 40 4.89 0.33 8.01
N ASN A 41 5.60 1.44 8.25
CA ASN A 41 5.96 1.91 9.58
C ASN A 41 6.69 0.82 10.40
N GLY A 42 7.48 0.00 9.73
CA GLY A 42 8.20 -1.10 10.37
C GLY A 42 7.37 -2.35 10.65
N ALA A 43 6.05 -2.31 10.42
CA ALA A 43 5.18 -3.46 10.64
C ALA A 43 5.15 -4.36 9.41
N GLY A 44 5.14 -5.66 9.65
CA GLY A 44 5.19 -6.69 8.62
C GLY A 44 6.35 -7.62 8.86
N ALA A 45 6.34 -8.78 8.23
CA ALA A 45 7.34 -9.83 8.46
C ALA A 45 8.35 -9.96 7.32
N SER A 46 8.09 -9.36 6.16
CA SER A 46 8.91 -9.57 4.96
C SER A 46 9.91 -8.44 4.74
N ASP A 47 11.10 -8.80 4.27
CA ASP A 47 12.11 -7.86 3.81
C ASP A 47 12.27 -7.89 2.28
N VAL A 48 11.33 -8.52 1.55
CA VAL A 48 11.40 -8.64 0.09
C VAL A 48 11.31 -7.28 -0.58
N GLY A 49 10.32 -6.45 -0.17
CA GLY A 49 10.17 -5.09 -0.67
C GLY A 49 10.52 -4.06 0.39
N PRO A 50 10.70 -2.79 0.00
CA PRO A 50 10.97 -1.73 0.96
C PRO A 50 9.76 -1.42 1.83
N ASP A 51 10.03 -0.81 3.00
CA ASP A 51 8.97 -0.21 3.81
C ASP A 51 8.30 0.90 2.99
N LEU A 52 6.98 0.91 2.94
CA LEU A 52 6.25 1.86 2.11
C LEU A 52 5.92 3.17 2.81
N ASN A 53 6.46 3.39 4.02
CA ASN A 53 6.29 4.65 4.72
C ASN A 53 7.57 5.18 5.37
N LEU A 54 8.59 4.34 5.51
CA LEU A 54 9.85 4.73 6.15
C LEU A 54 11.04 4.35 5.27
N PRO A 55 11.92 5.28 4.94
CA PRO A 55 11.85 6.70 5.22
C PRO A 55 10.88 7.44 4.32
N GLN A 56 10.49 6.87 3.16
CA GLN A 56 9.64 7.52 2.17
C GLN A 56 8.43 6.66 1.82
N ASN A 57 7.33 7.33 1.51
CA ASN A 57 6.11 6.73 1.01
C ASN A 57 6.03 6.98 -0.51
N PRO A 58 5.60 5.99 -1.32
CA PRO A 58 5.52 6.17 -2.77
C PRO A 58 4.69 7.38 -3.21
N THR A 59 3.68 7.77 -2.41
CA THR A 59 2.87 8.95 -2.73
C THR A 59 3.65 10.26 -2.60
N GLU A 60 4.83 10.22 -2.02
CA GLU A 60 5.68 11.41 -1.87
C GLU A 60 6.55 11.67 -3.10
N TYR A 61 6.80 10.65 -3.93
CA TYR A 61 7.66 10.81 -5.10
C TYR A 61 7.05 10.29 -6.41
N LEU A 62 5.87 9.68 -6.37
CA LEU A 62 5.15 9.25 -7.55
C LEU A 62 3.81 9.97 -7.62
N THR A 63 3.35 10.28 -8.84
CA THR A 63 1.99 10.73 -9.06
C THR A 63 1.02 9.56 -8.80
N PRO A 64 -0.27 9.82 -8.55
CA PRO A 64 -1.26 8.74 -8.43
C PRO A 64 -1.26 7.82 -9.65
N GLN A 65 -1.14 8.36 -10.86
CA GLN A 65 -1.09 7.53 -12.07
C GLN A 65 0.20 6.71 -12.13
N GLY A 66 1.33 7.30 -11.78
CA GLY A 66 2.61 6.59 -11.74
C GLY A 66 2.59 5.45 -10.74
N LEU A 67 2.01 5.66 -9.57
CA LEU A 67 1.88 4.63 -8.55
C LEU A 67 0.90 3.54 -9.00
N HIS A 68 -0.21 3.91 -9.64
CA HIS A 68 -1.13 2.94 -10.24
C HIS A 68 -0.39 2.04 -11.22
N ASP A 69 0.42 2.64 -12.10
CA ASP A 69 1.15 1.89 -13.13
C ASP A 69 2.18 0.95 -12.53
N VAL A 70 2.89 1.37 -11.47
CA VAL A 70 3.85 0.51 -10.76
C VAL A 70 3.15 -0.70 -10.13
N ILE A 71 1.98 -0.50 -9.52
CA ILE A 71 1.23 -1.60 -8.92
C ILE A 71 0.71 -2.55 -9.99
N ARG A 72 0.18 -1.99 -11.09
CA ARG A 72 -0.40 -2.77 -12.19
C ARG A 72 0.64 -3.64 -12.87
N ASP A 73 1.78 -3.06 -13.18
CA ASP A 73 2.89 -3.77 -13.82
C ASP A 73 4.22 -3.10 -13.47
N PRO A 74 4.88 -3.51 -12.39
CA PRO A 74 6.10 -2.85 -11.92
C PRO A 74 7.21 -2.81 -12.97
N ARG A 75 7.32 -3.86 -13.78
CA ARG A 75 8.41 -3.98 -14.76
C ARG A 75 8.22 -3.10 -15.98
N ALA A 76 6.98 -2.70 -16.27
CA ALA A 76 6.71 -1.78 -17.37
C ALA A 76 7.15 -0.36 -17.03
N VAL A 77 7.21 -0.02 -15.75
CA VAL A 77 7.61 1.32 -15.28
C VAL A 77 9.08 1.35 -14.92
N ARG A 78 9.55 0.31 -14.24
CA ARG A 78 10.93 0.26 -13.74
C ARG A 78 11.32 -1.20 -13.55
N ALA A 79 12.46 -1.61 -14.11
CA ALA A 79 12.94 -2.98 -14.01
C ALA A 79 14.41 -3.00 -13.60
N TRP A 80 14.75 -3.93 -12.72
CA TRP A 80 16.14 -4.25 -12.36
C TRP A 80 16.23 -5.73 -12.02
N PRO A 81 17.43 -6.34 -12.09
CA PRO A 81 17.55 -7.80 -11.98
C PRO A 81 17.00 -8.42 -10.71
N ALA A 82 17.05 -7.70 -9.59
CA ALA A 82 16.58 -8.18 -8.29
C ALA A 82 15.10 -7.89 -8.03
N MET A 83 14.37 -7.35 -9.02
CA MET A 83 12.97 -6.98 -8.83
C MET A 83 12.10 -8.21 -8.67
N ALA A 84 11.43 -8.33 -7.53
CA ALA A 84 10.59 -9.47 -7.17
C ALA A 84 9.10 -9.14 -7.12
N MET A 85 8.71 -7.88 -7.21
CA MET A 85 7.30 -7.49 -7.13
C MET A 85 6.52 -8.03 -8.33
N PRO A 86 5.47 -8.84 -8.11
CA PRO A 86 4.66 -9.34 -9.22
C PRO A 86 3.72 -8.26 -9.74
N PRO A 87 3.26 -8.36 -10.99
CA PRO A 87 2.20 -7.51 -11.48
C PRO A 87 0.87 -7.86 -10.82
N PHE A 88 -0.02 -6.87 -10.73
CA PHE A 88 -1.38 -7.05 -10.23
C PHE A 88 -2.35 -6.79 -11.37
N PRO A 89 -2.78 -7.83 -12.11
CA PRO A 89 -3.72 -7.65 -13.20
C PRO A 89 -5.13 -7.32 -12.68
N PRO A 90 -6.03 -6.81 -13.56
CA PRO A 90 -7.35 -6.34 -13.13
C PRO A 90 -8.22 -7.38 -12.42
N ASP A 91 -8.00 -8.67 -12.67
CA ASP A 91 -8.73 -9.74 -12.00
C ASP A 91 -8.22 -9.99 -10.57
N HIS A 92 -7.01 -9.54 -10.24
CA HIS A 92 -6.48 -9.60 -8.87
C HIS A 92 -6.73 -8.30 -8.11
N LEU A 93 -6.60 -7.16 -8.78
CA LEU A 93 -6.74 -5.85 -8.16
C LEU A 93 -7.27 -4.88 -9.22
N SER A 94 -8.54 -4.51 -9.10
CA SER A 94 -9.18 -3.60 -10.06
C SER A 94 -8.58 -2.19 -9.95
N ASP A 95 -8.86 -1.34 -10.96
CA ASP A 95 -8.41 0.05 -10.90
C ASP A 95 -8.99 0.76 -9.67
N GLN A 96 -10.26 0.47 -9.33
CA GLN A 96 -10.88 1.03 -8.14
C GLN A 96 -10.14 0.58 -6.88
N GLU A 97 -9.78 -0.69 -6.80
CA GLU A 97 -9.08 -1.24 -5.65
C GLU A 97 -7.66 -0.66 -5.53
N ILE A 98 -6.96 -0.48 -6.63
CA ILE A 98 -5.67 0.22 -6.63
C ILE A 98 -5.83 1.63 -6.09
N GLY A 99 -6.89 2.34 -6.51
CA GLY A 99 -7.19 3.67 -5.98
C GLY A 99 -7.39 3.69 -4.47
N LEU A 100 -8.03 2.66 -3.94
CA LEU A 100 -8.22 2.52 -2.48
C LEU A 100 -6.88 2.30 -1.76
N VAL A 101 -6.00 1.47 -2.30
CA VAL A 101 -4.66 1.26 -1.74
C VAL A 101 -3.87 2.57 -1.76
N ILE A 102 -3.94 3.31 -2.85
CA ILE A 102 -3.25 4.61 -2.95
C ILE A 102 -3.79 5.59 -1.91
N ALA A 103 -5.11 5.62 -1.70
CA ALA A 103 -5.72 6.47 -0.67
C ALA A 103 -5.21 6.10 0.73
N TYR A 104 -5.06 4.81 1.02
CA TYR A 104 -4.49 4.35 2.28
C TYR A 104 -3.03 4.79 2.42
N LEU A 105 -2.21 4.57 1.41
CA LEU A 105 -0.80 4.97 1.45
C LEU A 105 -0.67 6.48 1.65
N LYS A 106 -1.47 7.27 0.96
CA LYS A 106 -1.47 8.72 1.11
C LYS A 106 -1.83 9.14 2.54
N HIS A 107 -2.83 8.50 3.11
CA HIS A 107 -3.23 8.76 4.51
C HIS A 107 -2.08 8.41 5.46
N MET A 108 -1.43 7.26 5.26
CA MET A 108 -0.35 6.82 6.13
C MET A 108 0.92 7.65 5.99
N ALA A 109 1.12 8.35 4.87
CA ALA A 109 2.24 9.27 4.73
C ALA A 109 2.22 10.37 5.81
N GLY A 110 1.03 10.71 6.31
CA GLY A 110 0.87 11.64 7.43
C GLY A 110 0.98 10.99 8.81
N LYS A 111 1.24 9.68 8.87
CA LYS A 111 1.30 8.91 10.11
C LYS A 111 2.57 8.08 10.19
N LYS A 112 3.71 8.68 9.92
CA LYS A 112 5.00 8.00 10.03
C LYS A 112 5.36 7.76 11.50
N HIS A 113 5.93 6.61 11.74
CA HIS A 113 6.42 6.26 13.07
C HIS A 113 7.94 6.16 13.09
#